data_3a262f40366128a8a775d2e45b0eed93
#
_entry.id   3a262f40366128a8a775d2e45b0eed93
#
_cell.length_a   1.000
_cell.length_b   1.000
_cell.length_c   1.000
_cell.angle_alpha   90.00
_cell.angle_beta   90.00
_cell.angle_gamma   90.00
#
_symmetry.space_group_name_H-M   'P 1'
#
loop_
_entity.id
_entity.type
_entity.pdbx_description
1 polymer ?
#
loop_
_entity_poly.entity_id
_entity_poly.type
_entity_poly.pdbx_seq_one_letter_code
_entity_poly.pdbx_strand_id
1 'polypeptide(L)'
;SLRNTALVYSELTDGVVKVIDAITIETEKSKQKQVRASSDLIQRCDVLHRGVQEYIEKWNPEIIFVETPSGSQSASGMKNYGVSCYMIATLTPRAIEVTPTEVKKATVGTKTASKHEMIAWAFEKHPEAPWTLRNEFPLAKQEHMADAIAIIYAGMITPAFDWIKSVTR
;
A
#
# COMPACT_ATOMS: atom_id res chain seq x y z
N SER A 1 -5.25 1.46 -4.80
CA SER A 1 -6.35 1.71 -5.77
C SER A 1 -6.50 0.52 -6.71
N LEU A 2 -7.68 0.35 -7.34
CA LEU A 2 -7.87 -0.74 -8.34
C LEU A 2 -6.97 -0.64 -9.58
N ARG A 3 -6.33 0.50 -9.82
CA ARG A 3 -5.43 0.67 -10.96
C ARG A 3 -4.00 0.26 -10.61
N ASN A 4 -3.54 0.72 -9.48
CA ASN A 4 -2.18 0.46 -9.01
C ASN A 4 -2.23 0.14 -7.52
N THR A 5 -1.71 -1.03 -7.13
CA THR A 5 -1.58 -1.45 -5.74
C THR A 5 -0.12 -1.81 -5.50
N ALA A 6 0.57 -1.00 -4.70
CA ALA A 6 1.94 -1.30 -4.31
C ALA A 6 1.95 -2.19 -3.07
N LEU A 7 2.86 -3.14 -3.07
CA LEU A 7 3.16 -4.03 -1.95
C LEU A 7 4.65 -3.91 -1.64
N VAL A 8 4.97 -3.75 -0.38
CA VAL A 8 6.34 -3.67 0.11
C VAL A 8 6.51 -4.70 1.21
N TYR A 9 7.54 -5.53 1.09
CA TYR A 9 8.00 -6.38 2.17
C TYR A 9 9.21 -5.76 2.84
N SER A 10 9.19 -5.73 4.16
CA SER A 10 10.29 -5.22 4.96
C SER A 10 10.51 -6.08 6.20
N GLU A 11 11.75 -6.08 6.67
CA GLU A 11 12.13 -6.67 7.95
C GLU A 11 12.30 -5.56 8.99
N LEU A 12 11.84 -5.84 10.20
CA LEU A 12 12.00 -4.97 11.36
C LEU A 12 12.93 -5.63 12.38
N THR A 13 14.12 -5.07 12.57
CA THR A 13 15.09 -5.56 13.54
C THR A 13 15.54 -4.41 14.43
N ASP A 14 15.39 -4.55 15.74
CA ASP A 14 15.77 -3.54 16.73
C ASP A 14 15.21 -2.12 16.45
N GLY A 15 13.99 -2.07 15.94
CA GLY A 15 13.31 -0.82 15.59
C GLY A 15 13.73 -0.22 14.24
N VAL A 16 14.61 -0.87 13.49
CA VAL A 16 15.07 -0.45 12.16
C VAL A 16 14.31 -1.22 11.09
N VAL A 17 13.64 -0.50 10.21
CA VAL A 17 12.96 -1.05 9.04
C VAL A 17 13.95 -1.14 7.89
N LYS A 18 14.03 -2.30 7.25
CA LYS A 18 14.79 -2.53 6.01
C LYS A 18 13.84 -3.01 4.92
N VAL A 19 13.74 -2.28 3.83
CA VAL A 19 12.96 -2.70 2.65
C VAL A 19 13.72 -3.79 1.91
N ILE A 20 13.05 -4.94 1.72
CA ILE A 20 13.63 -6.13 1.08
C ILE A 20 13.11 -6.28 -0.35
N ASP A 21 11.80 -6.05 -0.56
CA ASP A 21 11.17 -6.22 -1.86
C ASP A 21 9.99 -5.23 -2.01
N ALA A 22 9.74 -4.82 -3.25
CA ALA A 22 8.59 -3.99 -3.57
C ALA A 22 8.08 -4.31 -4.97
N ILE A 23 6.78 -4.47 -5.09
CA ILE A 23 6.10 -4.66 -6.38
C ILE A 23 4.92 -3.70 -6.52
N THR A 24 4.51 -3.45 -7.75
CA THR A 24 3.24 -2.77 -8.05
C THR A 24 2.41 -3.66 -8.96
N ILE A 25 1.21 -4.03 -8.49
CA ILE A 25 0.23 -4.74 -9.30
C ILE A 25 -0.59 -3.70 -10.05
N GLU A 26 -0.51 -3.73 -11.36
CA GLU A 26 -1.21 -2.79 -12.22
C GLU A 26 -2.40 -3.47 -12.91
N THR A 27 -3.54 -2.79 -12.96
CA THR A 27 -4.68 -3.20 -13.76
C THR A 27 -5.22 -2.04 -14.57
N GLU A 28 -5.63 -2.31 -15.79
CA GLU A 28 -6.25 -1.31 -16.65
C GLU A 28 -7.69 -1.68 -16.99
N LYS A 29 -8.53 -0.65 -17.12
CA LYS A 29 -9.90 -0.81 -17.59
C LYS A 29 -9.89 -1.21 -19.05
N SER A 30 -10.68 -2.23 -19.40
CA SER A 30 -10.83 -2.68 -20.79
C SER A 30 -11.31 -1.53 -21.69
N LYS A 31 -10.68 -1.41 -22.85
CA LYS A 31 -11.08 -0.47 -23.92
C LYS A 31 -12.07 -1.10 -24.90
N GLN A 32 -12.35 -2.40 -24.78
CA GLN A 32 -13.24 -3.13 -25.66
C GLN A 32 -14.69 -2.84 -25.30
N LYS A 33 -15.48 -2.32 -26.27
CA LYS A 33 -16.88 -1.95 -26.08
C LYS A 33 -17.80 -3.14 -25.74
N GLN A 34 -17.40 -4.37 -26.11
CA GLN A 34 -18.15 -5.61 -25.85
C GLN A 34 -18.01 -6.11 -24.42
N VAL A 35 -16.96 -5.67 -23.70
CA VAL A 35 -16.73 -6.11 -22.30
C VAL A 35 -17.66 -5.35 -21.37
N ARG A 36 -18.48 -6.10 -20.63
CA ARG A 36 -19.36 -5.51 -19.63
C ARG A 36 -18.53 -4.89 -18.50
N ALA A 37 -18.94 -3.73 -18.02
CA ALA A 37 -18.23 -3.02 -16.93
C ALA A 37 -18.09 -3.85 -15.64
N SER A 38 -19.08 -4.71 -15.33
CA SER A 38 -19.00 -5.64 -14.20
C SER A 38 -17.98 -6.75 -14.43
N SER A 39 -17.91 -7.31 -15.64
CA SER A 39 -16.95 -8.36 -15.98
C SER A 39 -15.51 -7.83 -15.95
N ASP A 40 -15.28 -6.63 -16.48
CA ASP A 40 -13.99 -5.93 -16.37
C ASP A 40 -13.58 -5.71 -14.91
N LEU A 41 -14.53 -5.25 -14.08
CA LEU A 41 -14.25 -5.04 -12.66
C LEU A 41 -13.90 -6.34 -11.94
N ILE A 42 -14.65 -7.42 -12.17
CA ILE A 42 -14.39 -8.73 -11.58
C ILE A 42 -13.00 -9.23 -11.98
N GLN A 43 -12.64 -9.16 -13.26
CA GLN A 43 -11.34 -9.58 -13.75
C GLN A 43 -10.20 -8.80 -13.10
N ARG A 44 -10.34 -7.48 -12.94
CA ARG A 44 -9.34 -6.64 -12.29
C ARG A 44 -9.22 -6.95 -10.80
N CYS A 45 -10.33 -7.20 -10.12
CA CYS A 45 -10.34 -7.63 -8.73
C CYS A 45 -9.62 -8.98 -8.56
N ASP A 46 -9.85 -9.93 -9.48
CA ASP A 46 -9.21 -11.23 -9.47
C ASP A 46 -7.68 -11.12 -9.64
N VAL A 47 -7.21 -10.29 -10.58
CA VAL A 47 -5.77 -10.02 -10.77
C VAL A 47 -5.14 -9.43 -9.51
N LEU A 48 -5.79 -8.43 -8.89
CA LEU A 48 -5.29 -7.82 -7.67
C LEU A 48 -5.29 -8.79 -6.50
N HIS A 49 -6.38 -9.54 -6.32
CA HIS A 49 -6.51 -10.49 -5.21
C HIS A 49 -5.43 -11.57 -5.31
N ARG A 50 -5.27 -12.20 -6.48
CA ARG A 50 -4.23 -13.22 -6.69
C ARG A 50 -2.83 -12.66 -6.46
N GLY A 51 -2.51 -11.52 -7.03
CA GLY A 51 -1.18 -10.91 -6.85
C GLY A 51 -0.87 -10.55 -5.40
N VAL A 52 -1.86 -10.11 -4.62
CA VAL A 52 -1.71 -9.87 -3.18
C VAL A 52 -1.49 -11.18 -2.43
N GLN A 53 -2.28 -12.23 -2.72
CA GLN A 53 -2.13 -13.53 -2.07
C GLN A 53 -0.78 -14.17 -2.37
N GLU A 54 -0.35 -14.19 -3.64
CA GLU A 54 0.96 -14.70 -4.06
C GLU A 54 2.12 -13.97 -3.35
N TYR A 55 1.98 -12.64 -3.14
CA TYR A 55 2.99 -11.86 -2.43
C TYR A 55 3.02 -12.18 -0.93
N ILE A 56 1.85 -12.34 -0.30
CA ILE A 56 1.74 -12.77 1.10
C ILE A 56 2.30 -14.18 1.27
N GLU A 57 1.97 -15.11 0.40
CA GLU A 57 2.50 -16.49 0.43
C GLU A 57 4.03 -16.53 0.27
N LYS A 58 4.56 -15.71 -0.65
CA LYS A 58 6.01 -15.60 -0.89
C LYS A 58 6.78 -15.17 0.35
N TRP A 59 6.28 -14.17 1.06
CA TRP A 59 7.01 -13.53 2.15
C TRP A 59 6.55 -13.97 3.54
N ASN A 60 5.36 -14.56 3.65
CA ASN A 60 4.74 -15.01 4.90
C ASN A 60 4.88 -13.99 6.04
N PRO A 61 4.40 -12.74 5.87
CA PRO A 61 4.60 -11.67 6.84
C PRO A 61 3.86 -11.97 8.15
N GLU A 62 4.48 -11.63 9.27
CA GLU A 62 3.85 -11.73 10.60
C GLU A 62 2.79 -10.64 10.80
N ILE A 63 2.99 -9.48 10.19
CA ILE A 63 2.12 -8.30 10.33
C ILE A 63 1.90 -7.69 8.94
N ILE A 64 0.67 -7.26 8.67
CA ILE A 64 0.31 -6.51 7.47
C ILE A 64 -0.17 -5.12 7.91
N PHE A 65 0.38 -4.08 7.30
CA PHE A 65 -0.12 -2.71 7.43
C PHE A 65 -0.83 -2.30 6.15
N VAL A 66 -1.92 -1.56 6.27
CA VAL A 66 -2.71 -1.12 5.11
C VAL A 66 -3.27 0.27 5.32
N GLU A 67 -3.26 1.08 4.25
CA GLU A 67 -3.99 2.33 4.25
C GLU A 67 -5.46 2.08 3.92
N THR A 68 -6.37 2.54 4.78
CA THR A 68 -7.81 2.46 4.53
C THR A 68 -8.21 3.41 3.40
N PRO A 69 -9.05 2.96 2.47
CA PRO A 69 -9.52 3.83 1.41
C PRO A 69 -10.41 4.94 1.96
N SER A 70 -10.22 6.15 1.49
CA SER A 70 -11.16 7.24 1.76
C SER A 70 -12.43 7.09 0.91
N GLY A 71 -13.58 7.49 1.48
CA GLY A 71 -14.85 7.48 0.75
C GLY A 71 -14.84 8.41 -0.47
N SER A 72 -15.80 8.23 -1.35
CA SER A 72 -15.95 9.02 -2.58
C SER A 72 -17.42 9.42 -2.77
N GLN A 73 -17.65 10.61 -3.32
CA GLN A 73 -19.00 11.07 -3.66
C GLN A 73 -19.49 10.52 -5.02
N SER A 74 -18.60 9.94 -5.83
CA SER A 74 -18.99 9.36 -7.12
C SER A 74 -19.35 7.88 -6.99
N ALA A 75 -20.32 7.40 -7.77
CA ALA A 75 -20.70 5.99 -7.81
C ALA A 75 -19.53 5.08 -8.20
N SER A 76 -18.64 5.53 -9.08
CA SER A 76 -17.44 4.78 -9.46
C SER A 76 -16.43 4.72 -8.31
N GLY A 77 -16.24 5.82 -7.59
CA GLY A 77 -15.39 5.86 -6.41
C GLY A 77 -15.91 4.99 -5.27
N MET A 78 -17.23 4.97 -5.03
CA MET A 78 -17.85 4.10 -4.02
C MET A 78 -17.72 2.61 -4.35
N LYS A 79 -17.78 2.22 -5.62
CA LYS A 79 -17.47 0.83 -6.02
C LYS A 79 -16.04 0.47 -5.66
N ASN A 80 -15.08 1.32 -6.01
CA ASN A 80 -13.67 1.08 -5.70
C ASN A 80 -13.42 1.03 -4.19
N TYR A 81 -14.10 1.89 -3.43
CA TYR A 81 -14.07 1.89 -1.98
C TYR A 81 -14.53 0.54 -1.41
N GLY A 82 -15.71 0.05 -1.82
CA GLY A 82 -16.25 -1.23 -1.36
C GLY A 82 -15.35 -2.42 -1.71
N VAL A 83 -14.80 -2.45 -2.93
CA VAL A 83 -13.84 -3.49 -3.34
C VAL A 83 -12.58 -3.44 -2.48
N SER A 84 -12.02 -2.26 -2.24
CA SER A 84 -10.81 -2.12 -1.41
C SER A 84 -11.07 -2.57 0.03
N CYS A 85 -12.21 -2.20 0.63
CA CYS A 85 -12.59 -2.67 1.96
C CYS A 85 -12.71 -4.20 2.03
N TYR A 86 -13.35 -4.81 1.01
CA TYR A 86 -13.47 -6.26 0.95
C TYR A 86 -12.10 -6.94 0.84
N MET A 87 -11.21 -6.44 -0.02
CA MET A 87 -9.86 -6.99 -0.16
C MET A 87 -9.07 -6.90 1.15
N ILE A 88 -9.16 -5.77 1.87
CA ILE A 88 -8.51 -5.60 3.17
C ILE A 88 -9.07 -6.60 4.19
N ALA A 89 -10.40 -6.81 4.21
CA ALA A 89 -11.06 -7.73 5.13
C ALA A 89 -10.66 -9.20 4.91
N THR A 90 -10.16 -9.56 3.71
CA THR A 90 -9.72 -10.93 3.37
C THR A 90 -8.23 -11.18 3.63
N LEU A 91 -7.48 -10.19 4.10
CA LEU A 91 -6.05 -10.36 4.38
C LEU A 91 -5.81 -11.25 5.60
N THR A 92 -4.81 -12.12 5.48
CA THR A 92 -4.34 -12.98 6.57
C THR A 92 -2.80 -12.94 6.61
N PRO A 93 -2.19 -12.57 7.75
CA PRO A 93 -2.81 -12.13 9.00
C PRO A 93 -3.66 -10.86 8.82
N ARG A 94 -4.58 -10.61 9.79
CA ARG A 94 -5.42 -9.40 9.73
C ARG A 94 -4.55 -8.14 9.75
N ALA A 95 -4.83 -7.21 8.86
CA ALA A 95 -4.05 -6.00 8.72
C ALA A 95 -4.30 -4.99 9.87
N ILE A 96 -3.25 -4.26 10.22
CA ILE A 96 -3.34 -3.03 11.00
C ILE A 96 -3.64 -1.90 10.03
N GLU A 97 -4.74 -1.20 10.28
CA GLU A 97 -5.27 -0.16 9.43
C GLU A 97 -4.74 1.23 9.84
N VAL A 98 -4.37 2.03 8.84
CA VAL A 98 -4.02 3.44 9.02
C VAL A 98 -4.76 4.29 7.99
N THR A 99 -5.02 5.56 8.31
CA THR A 99 -5.65 6.50 7.39
C THR A 99 -4.60 7.27 6.58
N PRO A 100 -4.95 7.82 5.40
CA PRO A 100 -4.03 8.68 4.63
C PRO A 100 -3.48 9.87 5.43
N THR A 101 -4.27 10.40 6.36
CA THR A 101 -3.85 11.50 7.22
C THR A 101 -2.81 11.06 8.25
N GLU A 102 -2.97 9.88 8.84
CA GLU A 102 -2.00 9.30 9.77
C GLU A 102 -0.68 9.00 9.05
N VAL A 103 -0.75 8.41 7.84
CA VAL A 103 0.44 8.12 7.02
C VAL A 103 1.25 9.40 6.78
N LYS A 104 0.62 10.47 6.29
CA LYS A 104 1.30 11.74 6.02
C LYS A 104 1.87 12.40 7.28
N LYS A 105 1.15 12.35 8.39
CA LYS A 105 1.63 12.91 9.66
C LYS A 105 2.80 12.12 10.25
N ALA A 106 2.76 10.79 10.16
CA ALA A 106 3.80 9.92 10.69
C ALA A 106 5.12 10.05 9.94
N THR A 107 5.08 10.50 8.69
CA THR A 107 6.24 10.57 7.79
C THR A 107 6.74 12.00 7.60
N VAL A 108 6.01 12.82 6.87
CA VAL A 108 6.39 14.20 6.54
C VAL A 108 6.00 15.19 7.65
N GLY A 109 5.19 14.78 8.62
CA GLY A 109 4.76 15.63 9.75
C GLY A 109 3.54 16.51 9.46
N THR A 110 3.01 16.50 8.24
CA THR A 110 1.84 17.30 7.86
C THR A 110 0.80 16.50 7.07
N LYS A 111 -0.49 16.75 7.32
CA LYS A 111 -1.59 16.11 6.59
C LYS A 111 -1.70 16.55 5.12
N THR A 112 -1.05 17.66 4.75
CA THR A 112 -1.11 18.26 3.40
C THR A 112 0.11 17.92 2.56
N ALA A 113 0.95 16.95 2.99
CA ALA A 113 2.12 16.52 2.24
C ALA A 113 1.76 16.20 0.78
N SER A 114 2.55 16.73 -0.14
CA SER A 114 2.46 16.46 -1.57
C SER A 114 3.03 15.09 -1.92
N LYS A 115 2.71 14.59 -3.11
CA LYS A 115 3.31 13.35 -3.63
C LYS A 115 4.82 13.40 -3.70
N HIS A 116 5.37 14.54 -4.11
CA HIS A 116 6.81 14.74 -4.21
C HIS A 116 7.48 14.64 -2.84
N GLU A 117 6.91 15.28 -1.81
CA GLU A 117 7.42 15.22 -0.44
C GLU A 117 7.37 13.78 0.12
N MET A 118 6.31 13.02 -0.19
CA MET A 118 6.21 11.61 0.21
C MET A 118 7.28 10.75 -0.46
N ILE A 119 7.52 10.94 -1.76
CA ILE A 119 8.58 10.23 -2.49
C ILE A 119 9.95 10.60 -1.94
N ALA A 120 10.22 11.89 -1.73
CA ALA A 120 11.50 12.38 -1.21
C ALA A 120 11.77 11.78 0.19
N TRP A 121 10.79 11.80 1.07
CA TRP A 121 10.89 11.22 2.40
C TRP A 121 11.19 9.71 2.34
N ALA A 122 10.45 8.96 1.52
CA ALA A 122 10.64 7.52 1.42
C ALA A 122 12.00 7.15 0.82
N PHE A 123 12.46 7.91 -0.16
CA PHE A 123 13.77 7.72 -0.79
C PHE A 123 14.93 8.05 0.16
N GLU A 124 14.81 9.12 0.94
CA GLU A 124 15.80 9.48 1.96
C GLU A 124 15.91 8.41 3.06
N LYS A 125 14.77 7.85 3.48
CA LYS A 125 14.71 6.80 4.52
C LYS A 125 15.20 5.46 4.02
N HIS A 126 14.90 5.10 2.78
CA HIS A 126 15.14 3.79 2.18
C HIS A 126 15.77 3.92 0.78
N PRO A 127 16.99 4.47 0.66
CA PRO A 127 17.68 4.55 -0.63
C PRO A 127 17.98 3.16 -1.22
N GLU A 128 18.02 2.12 -0.37
CA GLU A 128 18.22 0.72 -0.77
C GLU A 128 17.00 0.07 -1.45
N ALA A 129 15.79 0.66 -1.32
CA ALA A 129 14.60 0.11 -1.96
C ALA A 129 14.72 0.13 -3.49
N PRO A 130 13.97 -0.70 -4.23
CA PRO A 130 14.15 -0.89 -5.67
C PRO A 130 13.59 0.30 -6.49
N TRP A 131 14.14 1.49 -6.26
CA TRP A 131 13.77 2.70 -6.97
C TRP A 131 14.19 2.71 -8.42
N THR A 132 13.30 3.17 -9.29
CA THR A 132 13.67 3.56 -10.65
C THR A 132 13.97 5.06 -10.65
N LEU A 133 15.24 5.41 -10.85
CA LEU A 133 15.71 6.79 -10.77
C LEU A 133 15.79 7.47 -12.14
N ARG A 134 15.59 8.78 -12.14
CA ARG A 134 15.94 9.69 -13.23
C ARG A 134 16.55 10.95 -12.62
N ASN A 135 17.78 11.31 -13.06
CA ASN A 135 18.55 12.40 -12.47
C ASN A 135 18.66 12.26 -10.94
N GLU A 136 19.08 11.07 -10.49
CA GLU A 136 19.30 10.73 -9.08
C GLU A 136 18.05 10.82 -8.17
N PHE A 137 16.84 10.97 -8.73
CA PHE A 137 15.59 11.03 -7.98
C PHE A 137 14.56 10.01 -8.52
N PRO A 138 13.71 9.41 -7.65
CA PRO A 138 12.69 8.46 -8.07
C PRO A 138 11.68 9.05 -9.06
N LEU A 139 11.27 8.23 -10.02
CA LEU A 139 10.22 8.62 -10.95
C LEU A 139 8.88 8.84 -10.22
N ALA A 140 8.10 9.81 -10.70
CA ALA A 140 6.78 10.11 -10.14
C ALA A 140 5.83 8.91 -10.09
N LYS A 141 5.97 7.92 -11.01
CA LYS A 141 5.19 6.67 -10.99
C LYS A 141 5.46 5.78 -9.78
N GLN A 142 6.52 6.05 -9.02
CA GLN A 142 6.87 5.31 -7.80
C GLN A 142 6.21 5.87 -6.54
N GLU A 143 5.29 6.82 -6.67
CA GLU A 143 4.48 7.34 -5.57
C GLU A 143 3.82 6.20 -4.77
N HIS A 144 3.32 5.17 -5.44
CA HIS A 144 2.64 4.06 -4.78
C HIS A 144 3.59 3.22 -3.90
N MET A 145 4.85 3.05 -4.31
CA MET A 145 5.86 2.40 -3.47
C MET A 145 6.24 3.28 -2.28
N ALA A 146 6.39 4.59 -2.49
CA ALA A 146 6.64 5.53 -1.41
C ALA A 146 5.52 5.53 -0.37
N ASP A 147 4.26 5.52 -0.82
CA ASP A 147 3.09 5.41 0.05
C ASP A 147 3.10 4.08 0.83
N ALA A 148 3.42 2.96 0.17
CA ALA A 148 3.49 1.66 0.83
C ALA A 148 4.59 1.59 1.91
N ILE A 149 5.75 2.19 1.67
CA ILE A 149 6.80 2.35 2.69
C ILE A 149 6.30 3.22 3.85
N ALA A 150 5.65 4.33 3.55
CA ALA A 150 5.12 5.26 4.54
C ALA A 150 4.06 4.62 5.46
N ILE A 151 3.23 3.73 4.92
CA ILE A 151 2.21 2.97 5.66
C ILE A 151 2.86 2.14 6.78
N ILE A 152 4.05 1.55 6.56
CA ILE A 152 4.77 0.79 7.58
C ILE A 152 5.05 1.67 8.79
N TYR A 153 5.57 2.87 8.58
CA TYR A 153 5.90 3.81 9.65
C TYR A 153 4.67 4.30 10.42
N ALA A 154 3.58 4.57 9.71
CA ALA A 154 2.31 4.93 10.34
C ALA A 154 1.74 3.75 11.16
N GLY A 155 1.83 2.54 10.62
CA GLY A 155 1.36 1.33 11.31
C GLY A 155 2.15 1.04 12.58
N MET A 156 3.47 1.25 12.57
CA MET A 156 4.36 1.01 13.71
C MET A 156 4.11 1.90 14.93
N ILE A 157 3.45 3.03 14.77
CA ILE A 157 3.09 3.93 15.88
C ILE A 157 1.65 3.77 16.35
N THR A 158 0.94 2.74 15.88
CA THR A 158 -0.43 2.46 16.31
C THR A 158 -0.46 1.68 17.63
N PRO A 159 -1.50 1.87 18.45
CA PRO A 159 -1.71 1.04 19.66
C PRO A 159 -1.82 -0.46 19.34
N ALA A 160 -2.36 -0.81 18.17
CA ALA A 160 -2.48 -2.20 17.73
C ALA A 160 -1.10 -2.85 17.55
N PHE A 161 -0.14 -2.15 16.97
CA PHE A 161 1.22 -2.64 16.82
C PHE A 161 1.95 -2.74 18.17
N ASP A 162 1.77 -1.77 19.06
CA ASP A 162 2.33 -1.82 20.41
C ASP A 162 1.83 -3.02 21.20
N TRP A 163 0.53 -3.33 21.07
CA TRP A 163 -0.04 -4.53 21.69
C TRP A 163 0.61 -5.80 21.14
N ILE A 164 0.75 -5.95 19.81
CA ILE A 164 1.40 -7.13 19.21
C ILE A 164 2.82 -7.29 19.73
N LYS A 165 3.62 -6.22 19.75
CA LYS A 165 4.99 -6.26 20.31
C LYS A 165 5.04 -6.72 21.76
N SER A 166 4.00 -6.41 22.54
CA SER A 166 3.95 -6.80 23.95
C SER A 166 3.67 -8.28 24.19
N VAL A 167 2.99 -8.95 23.25
CA VAL A 167 2.60 -10.37 23.36
C VAL A 167 3.53 -11.32 22.60
N THR A 168 4.40 -10.80 21.73
CA THR A 168 5.37 -11.60 20.95
C THR A 168 6.79 -11.60 21.53
N ARG A 169 6.96 -11.00 22.71
CA ARG A 169 8.25 -10.99 23.48
C ARG A 169 8.39 -12.20 24.38
#